data_90efe7e4d4bd6e0f6d5b8b7610d1b67f
#
_entry.id   90efe7e4d4bd6e0f6d5b8b7610d1b67f
#
_cell.length_a   1.000
_cell.length_b   1.000
_cell.length_c   1.000
_cell.angle_alpha   90.00
_cell.angle_beta   90.00
_cell.angle_gamma   90.00
#
_symmetry.space_group_name_H-M   'P 1'
#
loop_
_entity.id
_entity.type
_entity.pdbx_description
1 polymer ?
#
loop_
_entity_poly.entity_id
_entity_poly.type
_entity_poly.pdbx_seq_one_letter_code
_entity_poly.pdbx_strand_id
1 'polypeptide(L)'
;MGYTAAPLEKLIEEFSKFPGIGRKGATRMAYQVLSMSDEDAAALAGAIQGAHTKLHRCRICQNYTEADICPICASAKRDPSVICVVETPRDVQAFERTREYHGLYHVLHGLLSPMDGITAEQLCVKELLARLGDGKVKEVIMAMNPTVEGEATAMYLAKLIKPLGIKTTRLAYGLPVGASWNTLTKPLCTVHFLAVVSCELGKIYNFFKNSPCKTIKKWYTDTTNHNGERRRAEWHPLRSVRQQKPLPQTVKRAMNTSFWKRWKPVLN
;
A
#
# COMPACT_ATOMS: atom_id res chain seq x y z
N MET A 1 33.22 -3.46 -33.05
CA MET A 1 32.49 -4.49 -32.28
C MET A 1 33.47 -5.11 -31.31
N GLY A 2 33.23 -5.01 -29.99
CA GLY A 2 34.10 -5.64 -29.01
C GLY A 2 33.89 -7.17 -29.04
N TYR A 3 34.97 -7.94 -28.98
CA TYR A 3 34.93 -9.38 -28.88
C TYR A 3 34.38 -9.77 -27.48
N THR A 4 33.18 -10.36 -27.47
CA THR A 4 32.61 -10.96 -26.24
C THR A 4 32.34 -12.44 -26.58
N ALA A 5 32.72 -13.35 -25.69
CA ALA A 5 32.44 -14.78 -25.89
C ALA A 5 30.93 -15.02 -25.88
N ALA A 6 30.43 -15.85 -26.79
CA ALA A 6 29.00 -16.10 -26.94
C ALA A 6 28.27 -16.51 -25.64
N PRO A 7 28.83 -17.37 -24.76
CA PRO A 7 28.18 -17.70 -23.48
C PRO A 7 28.06 -16.50 -22.52
N LEU A 8 29.06 -15.62 -22.52
CA LEU A 8 29.03 -14.41 -21.70
C LEU A 8 27.99 -13.41 -22.21
N GLU A 9 27.90 -13.23 -23.53
CA GLU A 9 26.91 -12.35 -24.13
C GLU A 9 25.49 -12.84 -23.80
N LYS A 10 25.22 -14.13 -23.93
CA LYS A 10 23.93 -14.73 -23.55
C LYS A 10 23.59 -14.48 -22.09
N LEU A 11 24.55 -14.62 -21.16
CA LEU A 11 24.33 -14.34 -19.75
C LEU A 11 24.01 -12.87 -19.48
N ILE A 12 24.69 -11.95 -20.18
CA ILE A 12 24.40 -10.51 -20.12
C ILE A 12 22.98 -10.21 -20.62
N GLU A 13 22.57 -10.84 -21.72
CA GLU A 13 21.22 -10.69 -22.26
C GLU A 13 20.16 -11.15 -21.25
N GLU A 14 20.35 -12.31 -20.62
CA GLU A 14 19.41 -12.82 -19.62
C GLU A 14 19.30 -11.88 -18.40
N PHE A 15 20.42 -11.35 -17.89
CA PHE A 15 20.37 -10.37 -16.80
C PHE A 15 19.74 -9.04 -17.24
N SER A 16 19.87 -8.65 -18.49
CA SER A 16 19.28 -7.41 -19.00
C SER A 16 17.75 -7.45 -19.11
N LYS A 17 17.13 -8.64 -19.06
CA LYS A 17 15.67 -8.82 -19.05
C LYS A 17 15.04 -8.43 -17.71
N PHE A 18 15.83 -8.32 -16.64
CA PHE A 18 15.30 -7.90 -15.35
C PHE A 18 14.98 -6.40 -15.34
N PRO A 19 13.80 -6.00 -14.84
CA PRO A 19 13.41 -4.60 -14.77
C PRO A 19 14.40 -3.80 -13.90
N GLY A 20 14.84 -2.65 -14.41
CA GLY A 20 15.81 -1.80 -13.73
C GLY A 20 17.28 -2.22 -13.92
N ILE A 21 17.55 -3.31 -14.61
CA ILE A 21 18.92 -3.75 -14.93
C ILE A 21 19.23 -3.43 -16.39
N GLY A 22 20.00 -2.36 -16.60
CA GLY A 22 20.53 -2.03 -17.93
C GLY A 22 21.76 -2.87 -18.29
N ARG A 23 22.15 -2.84 -19.58
CA ARG A 23 23.29 -3.60 -20.11
C ARG A 23 24.58 -3.48 -19.26
N LYS A 24 24.89 -2.29 -18.78
CA LYS A 24 26.08 -2.04 -17.92
C LYS A 24 25.98 -2.82 -16.58
N GLY A 25 24.82 -2.83 -15.96
CA GLY A 25 24.55 -3.60 -14.74
C GLY A 25 24.61 -5.10 -14.99
N ALA A 26 23.97 -5.57 -16.06
CA ALA A 26 23.97 -6.96 -16.49
C ALA A 26 25.39 -7.48 -16.79
N THR A 27 26.21 -6.68 -17.48
CA THR A 27 27.62 -7.00 -17.72
C THR A 27 28.38 -7.20 -16.42
N ARG A 28 28.21 -6.29 -15.44
CA ARG A 28 28.87 -6.42 -14.12
C ARG A 28 28.45 -7.69 -13.39
N MET A 29 27.15 -8.03 -13.44
CA MET A 29 26.62 -9.25 -12.83
C MET A 29 27.18 -10.52 -13.51
N ALA A 30 27.24 -10.51 -14.84
CA ALA A 30 27.79 -11.63 -15.59
C ALA A 30 29.26 -11.90 -15.26
N TYR A 31 30.10 -10.86 -15.19
CA TYR A 31 31.50 -11.01 -14.75
C TYR A 31 31.61 -11.48 -13.31
N GLN A 32 30.71 -11.05 -12.42
CA GLN A 32 30.66 -11.53 -11.04
C GLN A 32 30.38 -13.04 -10.99
N VAL A 33 29.46 -13.54 -11.81
CA VAL A 33 29.21 -14.99 -11.91
C VAL A 33 30.43 -15.76 -12.40
N LEU A 34 31.18 -15.22 -13.36
CA LEU A 34 32.43 -15.85 -13.83
C LEU A 34 33.55 -15.88 -12.77
N SER A 35 33.50 -15.02 -11.77
CA SER A 35 34.45 -14.97 -10.65
C SER A 35 34.05 -15.89 -9.48
N MET A 36 32.86 -16.50 -9.51
CA MET A 36 32.39 -17.43 -8.49
C MET A 36 33.07 -18.81 -8.66
N SER A 37 33.06 -19.59 -7.57
CA SER A 37 33.39 -21.02 -7.68
C SER A 37 32.32 -21.77 -8.48
N ASP A 38 32.68 -22.92 -9.05
CA ASP A 38 31.75 -23.78 -9.77
C ASP A 38 30.59 -24.21 -8.87
N GLU A 39 30.85 -24.44 -7.59
CA GLU A 39 29.86 -24.80 -6.57
C GLU A 39 28.85 -23.67 -6.33
N ASP A 40 29.33 -22.42 -6.19
CA ASP A 40 28.48 -21.24 -5.97
C ASP A 40 27.64 -20.95 -7.23
N ALA A 41 28.22 -21.08 -8.41
CA ALA A 41 27.50 -20.89 -9.67
C ALA A 41 26.38 -21.94 -9.85
N ALA A 42 26.67 -23.21 -9.53
CA ALA A 42 25.70 -24.29 -9.55
C ALA A 42 24.59 -24.07 -8.50
N ALA A 43 24.94 -23.62 -7.30
CA ALA A 43 24.00 -23.28 -6.23
C ALA A 43 23.05 -22.13 -6.65
N LEU A 44 23.58 -21.09 -7.29
CA LEU A 44 22.78 -19.98 -7.82
C LEU A 44 21.79 -20.47 -8.88
N ALA A 45 22.27 -21.26 -9.86
CA ALA A 45 21.40 -21.81 -10.90
C ALA A 45 20.31 -22.72 -10.30
N GLY A 46 20.67 -23.57 -9.35
CA GLY A 46 19.74 -24.42 -8.62
C GLY A 46 18.71 -23.64 -7.81
N ALA A 47 19.09 -22.53 -7.18
CA ALA A 47 18.19 -21.68 -6.45
C ALA A 47 17.14 -20.99 -7.36
N ILE A 48 17.57 -20.51 -8.53
CA ILE A 48 16.68 -19.91 -9.54
C ILE A 48 15.66 -20.96 -10.02
N GLN A 49 16.15 -22.14 -10.41
CA GLN A 49 15.29 -23.22 -10.89
C GLN A 49 14.35 -23.73 -9.79
N GLY A 50 14.86 -23.91 -8.57
CA GLY A 50 14.07 -24.34 -7.42
C GLY A 50 12.97 -23.36 -7.05
N ALA A 51 13.26 -22.06 -7.04
CA ALA A 51 12.25 -21.05 -6.79
C ALA A 51 11.15 -21.07 -7.87
N HIS A 52 11.52 -21.17 -9.14
CA HIS A 52 10.55 -21.20 -10.24
C HIS A 52 9.66 -22.45 -10.25
N THR A 53 10.22 -23.62 -9.88
CA THR A 53 9.47 -24.87 -9.95
C THR A 53 8.67 -25.20 -8.70
N LYS A 54 9.15 -24.78 -7.51
CA LYS A 54 8.51 -25.12 -6.23
C LYS A 54 7.49 -24.11 -5.76
N LEU A 55 7.67 -22.81 -6.14
CA LEU A 55 6.74 -21.79 -5.71
C LEU A 55 5.54 -21.66 -6.66
N HIS A 56 4.35 -21.71 -6.09
CA HIS A 56 3.10 -21.49 -6.79
C HIS A 56 2.21 -20.55 -5.98
N ARG A 57 1.08 -20.13 -6.54
CA ARG A 57 0.13 -19.27 -5.86
C ARG A 57 -0.73 -20.06 -4.88
N CYS A 58 -0.84 -19.57 -3.65
CA CYS A 58 -1.77 -20.11 -2.67
C CYS A 58 -3.20 -20.08 -3.21
N ARG A 59 -3.90 -21.20 -3.17
CA ARG A 59 -5.27 -21.35 -3.67
C ARG A 59 -6.27 -20.36 -3.04
N ILE A 60 -6.00 -19.87 -1.82
CA ILE A 60 -6.92 -18.98 -1.10
C ILE A 60 -6.58 -17.51 -1.31
N CYS A 61 -5.31 -17.11 -1.09
CA CYS A 61 -4.93 -15.70 -1.03
C CYS A 61 -4.07 -15.22 -2.20
N GLN A 62 -3.69 -16.13 -3.11
CA GLN A 62 -2.83 -15.85 -4.28
C GLN A 62 -1.40 -15.41 -3.93
N ASN A 63 -0.97 -15.49 -2.66
CA ASN A 63 0.44 -15.28 -2.30
C ASN A 63 1.30 -16.47 -2.71
N TYR A 64 2.60 -16.28 -2.90
CA TYR A 64 3.52 -17.39 -3.21
C TYR A 64 3.73 -18.31 -2.02
N THR A 65 3.74 -19.62 -2.29
CA THR A 65 3.92 -20.70 -1.30
C THR A 65 4.43 -21.96 -1.97
N GLU A 66 5.03 -22.86 -1.19
CA GLU A 66 5.38 -24.22 -1.63
C GLU A 66 4.25 -25.25 -1.40
N ALA A 67 3.29 -24.92 -0.51
CA ALA A 67 2.15 -25.77 -0.20
C ALA A 67 0.87 -25.20 -0.83
N ASP A 68 -0.14 -26.03 -1.09
CA ASP A 68 -1.45 -25.64 -1.64
C ASP A 68 -2.04 -24.40 -0.92
N ILE A 69 -1.87 -24.33 0.39
CA ILE A 69 -2.35 -23.26 1.25
C ILE A 69 -1.15 -22.68 2.01
N CYS A 70 -0.93 -21.38 1.90
CA CYS A 70 0.16 -20.71 2.59
C CYS A 70 0.00 -20.73 4.12
N PRO A 71 1.10 -20.64 4.90
CA PRO A 71 1.06 -20.64 6.36
C PRO A 71 0.13 -19.61 7.00
N ILE A 72 -0.05 -18.45 6.33
CA ILE A 72 -0.96 -17.39 6.81
C ILE A 72 -2.41 -17.85 6.72
N CYS A 73 -2.82 -18.42 5.58
CA CYS A 73 -4.18 -18.90 5.38
C CYS A 73 -4.50 -20.17 6.18
N ALA A 74 -3.50 -21.01 6.44
CA ALA A 74 -3.63 -22.22 7.25
C ALA A 74 -3.68 -21.96 8.77
N SER A 75 -3.29 -20.76 9.21
CA SER A 75 -3.19 -20.43 10.64
C SER A 75 -4.56 -20.19 11.26
N ALA A 76 -4.94 -21.02 12.24
CA ALA A 76 -6.15 -20.86 13.06
C ALA A 76 -6.13 -19.60 13.96
N LYS A 77 -4.96 -18.95 14.11
CA LYS A 77 -4.81 -17.74 14.93
C LYS A 77 -5.23 -16.46 14.18
N ARG A 78 -5.51 -16.56 12.88
CA ARG A 78 -5.88 -15.44 12.03
C ARG A 78 -7.38 -15.23 12.03
N ASP A 79 -7.79 -13.97 12.03
CA ASP A 79 -9.20 -13.59 11.89
C ASP A 79 -9.67 -13.73 10.43
N PRO A 80 -10.55 -14.69 10.12
CA PRO A 80 -11.06 -14.86 8.77
C PRO A 80 -12.10 -13.82 8.36
N SER A 81 -12.58 -13.01 9.29
CA SER A 81 -13.61 -12.00 9.03
C SER A 81 -13.07 -10.73 8.37
N VAL A 82 -11.73 -10.53 8.38
CA VAL A 82 -11.06 -9.35 7.81
C VAL A 82 -10.05 -9.77 6.75
N ILE A 83 -10.19 -9.23 5.55
CA ILE A 83 -9.25 -9.45 4.44
C ILE A 83 -8.56 -8.14 4.07
N CYS A 84 -7.23 -8.14 4.06
CA CYS A 84 -6.41 -7.08 3.53
C CYS A 84 -6.04 -7.38 2.07
N VAL A 85 -6.54 -6.59 1.14
CA VAL A 85 -6.24 -6.72 -0.29
C VAL A 85 -5.02 -5.87 -0.61
N VAL A 86 -4.00 -6.50 -1.19
CA VAL A 86 -2.71 -5.90 -1.53
C VAL A 86 -2.39 -6.07 -3.01
N GLU A 87 -1.52 -5.24 -3.53
CA GLU A 87 -1.09 -5.28 -4.92
C GLU A 87 -0.17 -6.47 -5.21
N THR A 88 0.88 -6.63 -4.38
CA THR A 88 1.96 -7.61 -4.62
C THR A 88 2.23 -8.50 -3.41
N PRO A 89 2.87 -9.67 -3.60
CA PRO A 89 3.35 -10.49 -2.48
C PRO A 89 4.35 -9.78 -1.56
N ARG A 90 5.08 -8.78 -2.07
CA ARG A 90 6.01 -7.97 -1.27
C ARG A 90 5.30 -7.15 -0.21
N ASP A 91 4.09 -6.68 -0.52
CA ASP A 91 3.28 -5.90 0.41
C ASP A 91 2.84 -6.77 1.60
N VAL A 92 2.48 -8.05 1.33
CA VAL A 92 2.21 -9.02 2.41
C VAL A 92 3.41 -9.12 3.36
N GLN A 93 4.63 -9.26 2.81
CA GLN A 93 5.83 -9.32 3.64
C GLN A 93 6.07 -8.04 4.44
N ALA A 94 5.79 -6.87 3.85
CA ALA A 94 5.92 -5.59 4.53
C ALA A 94 4.97 -5.49 5.72
N PHE A 95 3.72 -5.88 5.55
CA PHE A 95 2.72 -5.88 6.62
C PHE A 95 3.02 -6.93 7.69
N GLU A 96 3.40 -8.13 7.33
CA GLU A 96 3.78 -9.19 8.29
C GLU A 96 4.97 -8.81 9.19
N ARG A 97 5.90 -8.00 8.68
CA ARG A 97 7.02 -7.47 9.48
C ARG A 97 6.57 -6.57 10.63
N THR A 98 5.39 -5.94 10.53
CA THR A 98 4.85 -5.09 11.59
C THR A 98 4.31 -5.90 12.76
N ARG A 99 3.83 -7.14 12.50
CA ARG A 99 3.17 -8.04 13.46
C ARG A 99 1.88 -7.46 14.07
N GLU A 100 1.32 -6.40 13.48
CA GLU A 100 0.13 -5.71 14.00
C GLU A 100 -1.17 -6.20 13.32
N TYR A 101 -1.05 -6.82 12.15
CA TYR A 101 -2.21 -7.30 11.41
C TYR A 101 -2.46 -8.78 11.66
N HIS A 102 -3.66 -9.12 12.11
CA HIS A 102 -4.05 -10.48 12.46
C HIS A 102 -5.12 -11.09 11.54
N GLY A 103 -5.56 -10.36 10.51
CA GLY A 103 -6.48 -10.86 9.49
C GLY A 103 -5.79 -11.68 8.39
N LEU A 104 -6.54 -11.94 7.34
CA LEU A 104 -6.07 -12.65 6.15
C LEU A 104 -5.74 -11.67 5.02
N TYR A 105 -4.93 -12.12 4.05
CA TYR A 105 -4.57 -11.32 2.87
C TYR A 105 -5.23 -11.84 1.60
N HIS A 106 -5.26 -10.99 0.59
CA HIS A 106 -5.50 -11.36 -0.79
C HIS A 106 -4.60 -10.53 -1.71
N VAL A 107 -3.86 -11.20 -2.59
CA VAL A 107 -2.89 -10.57 -3.50
C VAL A 107 -3.50 -10.47 -4.89
N LEU A 108 -3.52 -9.26 -5.46
CA LEU A 108 -4.07 -9.02 -6.80
C LEU A 108 -3.09 -9.34 -7.93
N HIS A 109 -1.78 -9.31 -7.67
CA HIS A 109 -0.69 -9.41 -8.64
C HIS A 109 -0.66 -8.26 -9.67
N GLY A 110 -1.07 -7.07 -9.28
CA GLY A 110 -1.03 -5.85 -10.10
C GLY A 110 -2.15 -4.89 -9.77
N LEU A 111 -2.25 -3.84 -10.56
CA LEU A 111 -3.27 -2.80 -10.49
C LEU A 111 -3.94 -2.64 -11.86
N LEU A 112 -5.14 -2.11 -11.88
CA LEU A 112 -5.80 -1.69 -13.13
C LEU A 112 -5.01 -0.57 -13.77
N SER A 113 -4.49 -0.79 -14.96
CA SER A 113 -3.79 0.22 -15.76
C SER A 113 -4.24 0.13 -17.21
N PRO A 114 -5.23 0.93 -17.61
CA PRO A 114 -5.67 0.98 -19.00
C PRO A 114 -4.56 1.41 -19.97
N MET A 115 -3.62 2.23 -19.49
CA MET A 115 -2.48 2.69 -20.30
C MET A 115 -1.51 1.54 -20.64
N ASP A 116 -1.33 0.60 -19.69
CA ASP A 116 -0.48 -0.59 -19.86
C ASP A 116 -1.27 -1.80 -20.35
N GLY A 117 -2.57 -1.64 -20.65
CA GLY A 117 -3.45 -2.71 -21.09
C GLY A 117 -3.81 -3.72 -20.00
N ILE A 118 -3.57 -3.40 -18.72
CA ILE A 118 -3.87 -4.30 -17.59
C ILE A 118 -5.35 -4.15 -17.20
N THR A 119 -6.11 -5.21 -17.46
CA THR A 119 -7.54 -5.30 -17.16
C THR A 119 -7.82 -6.10 -15.88
N ALA A 120 -9.06 -6.03 -15.38
CA ALA A 120 -9.48 -6.80 -14.20
C ALA A 120 -9.40 -8.33 -14.39
N GLU A 121 -9.38 -8.82 -15.63
CA GLU A 121 -9.29 -10.24 -15.96
C GLU A 121 -7.89 -10.81 -15.73
N GLN A 122 -6.87 -9.96 -15.82
CA GLN A 122 -5.47 -10.33 -15.58
C GLN A 122 -5.11 -10.31 -14.08
N LEU A 123 -5.96 -9.68 -13.27
CA LEU A 123 -5.80 -9.59 -11.82
C LEU A 123 -6.60 -10.70 -11.12
N CYS A 124 -6.17 -11.09 -9.92
CA CYS A 124 -6.86 -12.08 -9.10
C CYS A 124 -8.14 -11.52 -8.43
N VAL A 125 -8.97 -10.80 -9.20
CA VAL A 125 -10.24 -10.21 -8.71
C VAL A 125 -11.33 -11.26 -8.62
N LYS A 126 -11.39 -12.20 -9.57
CA LYS A 126 -12.39 -13.28 -9.58
C LYS A 126 -12.26 -14.16 -8.35
N GLU A 127 -11.03 -14.51 -7.98
CA GLU A 127 -10.71 -15.30 -6.79
C GLU A 127 -11.07 -14.56 -5.50
N LEU A 128 -10.88 -13.24 -5.46
CA LEU A 128 -11.32 -12.42 -4.34
C LEU A 128 -12.85 -12.49 -4.19
N LEU A 129 -13.60 -12.23 -5.27
CA LEU A 129 -15.07 -12.23 -5.24
C LEU A 129 -15.63 -13.61 -4.88
N ALA A 130 -15.05 -14.69 -5.40
CA ALA A 130 -15.44 -16.05 -5.03
C ALA A 130 -15.27 -16.29 -3.52
N ARG A 131 -14.15 -15.84 -2.96
CA ARG A 131 -13.86 -15.96 -1.52
C ARG A 131 -14.81 -15.12 -0.65
N LEU A 132 -15.26 -13.95 -1.14
CA LEU A 132 -16.20 -13.07 -0.43
C LEU A 132 -17.62 -13.64 -0.42
N GLY A 133 -17.97 -14.49 -1.39
CA GLY A 133 -19.26 -15.16 -1.47
C GLY A 133 -19.57 -16.13 -0.33
N ASP A 134 -18.55 -16.60 0.41
CA ASP A 134 -18.70 -17.53 1.55
C ASP A 134 -19.42 -16.91 2.78
N GLY A 135 -19.68 -15.62 2.78
CA GLY A 135 -20.39 -14.91 3.85
C GLY A 135 -19.63 -14.79 5.19
N LYS A 136 -18.40 -15.26 5.26
CA LYS A 136 -17.57 -15.21 6.49
C LYS A 136 -16.88 -13.86 6.68
N VAL A 137 -16.66 -13.13 5.59
CA VAL A 137 -15.91 -11.89 5.56
C VAL A 137 -16.82 -10.70 5.89
N LYS A 138 -16.46 -9.91 6.87
CA LYS A 138 -17.19 -8.72 7.32
C LYS A 138 -16.56 -7.43 6.81
N GLU A 139 -15.24 -7.42 6.65
CA GLU A 139 -14.50 -6.23 6.25
C GLU A 139 -13.40 -6.58 5.25
N VAL A 140 -13.28 -5.75 4.21
CA VAL A 140 -12.19 -5.78 3.23
C VAL A 140 -11.43 -4.46 3.31
N ILE A 141 -10.14 -4.55 3.63
CA ILE A 141 -9.22 -3.40 3.72
C ILE A 141 -8.47 -3.29 2.40
N MET A 142 -8.62 -2.18 1.69
CA MET A 142 -7.87 -1.89 0.47
C MET A 142 -6.52 -1.29 0.84
N ALA A 143 -5.45 -2.07 0.67
CA ALA A 143 -4.08 -1.69 1.03
C ALA A 143 -3.18 -1.57 -0.21
N MET A 144 -3.69 -0.88 -1.26
CA MET A 144 -2.91 -0.58 -2.46
C MET A 144 -2.02 0.64 -2.24
N ASN A 145 -0.99 0.77 -3.06
CA ASN A 145 -0.14 1.95 -3.07
C ASN A 145 -0.93 3.21 -3.45
N PRO A 146 -0.57 4.39 -2.92
CA PRO A 146 -1.25 5.67 -3.18
C PRO A 146 -0.89 6.23 -4.55
N THR A 147 -1.10 5.45 -5.61
CA THR A 147 -0.95 5.82 -7.02
C THR A 147 -2.33 6.01 -7.65
N VAL A 148 -2.37 6.61 -8.84
CA VAL A 148 -3.63 6.78 -9.58
C VAL A 148 -4.27 5.43 -9.90
N GLU A 149 -3.44 4.47 -10.31
CA GLU A 149 -3.85 3.09 -10.59
C GLU A 149 -4.35 2.38 -9.33
N GLY A 150 -3.66 2.59 -8.19
CA GLY A 150 -4.07 2.03 -6.89
C GLY A 150 -5.43 2.55 -6.43
N GLU A 151 -5.66 3.86 -6.55
CA GLU A 151 -6.97 4.47 -6.24
C GLU A 151 -8.07 3.98 -7.19
N ALA A 152 -7.79 3.92 -8.49
CA ALA A 152 -8.75 3.40 -9.48
C ALA A 152 -9.12 1.95 -9.19
N THR A 153 -8.13 1.11 -8.85
CA THR A 153 -8.33 -0.29 -8.49
C THR A 153 -9.15 -0.42 -7.20
N ALA A 154 -8.84 0.37 -6.17
CA ALA A 154 -9.58 0.38 -4.91
C ALA A 154 -11.05 0.79 -5.12
N MET A 155 -11.30 1.83 -5.92
CA MET A 155 -12.66 2.27 -6.26
C MET A 155 -13.42 1.23 -7.08
N TYR A 156 -12.77 0.56 -8.01
CA TYR A 156 -13.36 -0.52 -8.81
C TYR A 156 -13.77 -1.70 -7.92
N LEU A 157 -12.87 -2.19 -7.06
CA LEU A 157 -13.16 -3.26 -6.12
C LEU A 157 -14.26 -2.89 -5.13
N ALA A 158 -14.24 -1.66 -4.60
CA ALA A 158 -15.28 -1.18 -3.70
C ALA A 158 -16.67 -1.21 -4.34
N LYS A 159 -16.78 -0.86 -5.64
CA LYS A 159 -18.05 -0.98 -6.40
C LYS A 159 -18.52 -2.42 -6.55
N LEU A 160 -17.61 -3.37 -6.76
CA LEU A 160 -17.91 -4.79 -6.88
C LEU A 160 -18.31 -5.43 -5.56
N ILE A 161 -17.70 -5.00 -4.45
CA ILE A 161 -17.91 -5.57 -3.11
C ILE A 161 -19.15 -4.97 -2.43
N LYS A 162 -19.50 -3.72 -2.74
CA LYS A 162 -20.67 -3.03 -2.15
C LYS A 162 -21.98 -3.81 -2.21
N PRO A 163 -22.35 -4.46 -3.34
CA PRO A 163 -23.59 -5.27 -3.41
C PRO A 163 -23.60 -6.48 -2.48
N LEU A 164 -22.42 -6.97 -2.05
CA LEU A 164 -22.29 -8.10 -1.12
C LEU A 164 -22.55 -7.70 0.34
N GLY A 165 -22.78 -6.42 0.64
CA GLY A 165 -23.02 -5.92 1.99
C GLY A 165 -21.76 -5.93 2.89
N ILE A 166 -20.59 -6.15 2.33
CA ILE A 166 -19.32 -6.22 3.06
C ILE A 166 -18.75 -4.80 3.22
N LYS A 167 -18.33 -4.48 4.44
CA LYS A 167 -17.68 -3.19 4.74
C LYS A 167 -16.35 -3.09 3.98
N THR A 168 -16.18 -2.06 3.17
CA THR A 168 -14.92 -1.76 2.49
C THR A 168 -14.26 -0.56 3.12
N THR A 169 -13.00 -0.72 3.49
CA THR A 169 -12.16 0.33 4.08
C THR A 169 -10.85 0.43 3.31
N ARG A 170 -10.09 1.50 3.53
CA ARG A 170 -8.77 1.66 2.94
C ARG A 170 -7.80 2.19 3.98
N LEU A 171 -6.50 2.00 3.73
CA LEU A 171 -5.48 2.62 4.54
C LEU A 171 -5.53 4.14 4.36
N ALA A 172 -5.35 4.86 5.46
CA ALA A 172 -5.26 6.32 5.42
C ALA A 172 -3.92 6.73 4.79
N TYR A 173 -3.98 7.70 3.90
CA TYR A 173 -2.80 8.33 3.32
C TYR A 173 -2.45 9.59 4.09
N GLY A 174 -1.23 9.70 4.53
CA GLY A 174 -0.75 10.89 5.22
C GLY A 174 0.54 10.62 5.98
N LEU A 175 1.28 11.68 6.23
CA LEU A 175 2.44 11.63 7.10
C LEU A 175 1.98 11.80 8.55
N PRO A 176 2.40 10.94 9.49
CA PRO A 176 2.14 11.19 10.90
C PRO A 176 2.79 12.52 11.33
N VAL A 177 2.11 13.25 12.21
CA VAL A 177 2.62 14.52 12.73
C VAL A 177 3.97 14.30 13.41
N GLY A 178 5.01 15.01 12.94
CA GLY A 178 6.37 14.86 13.44
C GLY A 178 7.26 13.89 12.66
N ALA A 179 6.74 13.19 11.65
CA ALA A 179 7.57 12.36 10.78
C ALA A 179 8.31 13.21 9.74
N SER A 180 9.58 12.91 9.55
CA SER A 180 10.39 13.41 8.43
C SER A 180 10.36 12.41 7.28
N TRP A 181 10.43 12.90 6.04
CA TRP A 181 10.48 12.06 4.84
C TRP A 181 11.59 11.00 4.87
N ASN A 182 12.65 11.25 5.63
CA ASN A 182 13.81 10.37 5.72
C ASN A 182 13.66 9.22 6.74
N THR A 183 12.59 9.22 7.56
CA THR A 183 12.37 8.23 8.63
C THR A 183 11.29 7.20 8.29
N LEU A 184 10.80 7.19 7.05
CA LEU A 184 9.57 6.51 6.63
C LEU A 184 9.65 5.00 6.41
N THR A 185 10.72 4.28 6.80
CA THR A 185 10.88 2.88 6.40
C THR A 185 10.26 1.83 7.32
N LYS A 186 10.03 2.10 8.60
CA LYS A 186 9.40 1.13 9.53
C LYS A 186 8.14 1.62 10.24
N PRO A 187 8.04 2.85 10.75
CA PRO A 187 6.84 3.30 11.48
C PRO A 187 5.60 3.50 10.58
N LEU A 188 5.78 3.71 9.27
CA LEU A 188 4.70 4.06 8.36
C LEU A 188 3.67 2.94 8.20
N CYS A 189 4.10 1.69 8.13
CA CYS A 189 3.19 0.56 8.02
C CYS A 189 2.33 0.40 9.27
N THR A 190 2.90 0.57 10.45
CA THR A 190 2.17 0.42 11.73
C THR A 190 1.11 1.50 11.91
N VAL A 191 1.44 2.76 11.60
CA VAL A 191 0.50 3.88 11.74
C VAL A 191 -0.64 3.82 10.71
N HIS A 192 -0.37 3.35 9.48
CA HIS A 192 -1.40 3.21 8.45
C HIS A 192 -2.40 2.08 8.76
N PHE A 193 -1.98 1.00 9.41
CA PHE A 193 -2.91 -0.04 9.86
C PHE A 193 -3.84 0.44 10.99
N LEU A 194 -3.38 1.35 11.84
CA LEU A 194 -4.21 1.94 12.89
C LEU A 194 -5.20 3.01 12.37
N ALA A 195 -4.97 3.53 11.18
CA ALA A 195 -5.80 4.57 10.55
C ALA A 195 -6.54 4.03 9.33
N VAL A 196 -7.43 3.05 9.54
CA VAL A 196 -8.32 2.53 8.50
C VAL A 196 -9.45 3.53 8.26
N VAL A 197 -9.57 4.04 7.03
CA VAL A 197 -10.60 5.01 6.63
C VAL A 197 -11.63 4.31 5.74
N SER A 198 -12.90 4.55 6.04
CA SER A 198 -14.02 4.05 5.23
C SER A 198 -13.95 4.60 3.79
N CYS A 199 -14.09 3.72 2.77
CA CYS A 199 -14.11 4.09 1.35
C CYS A 199 -15.36 4.85 0.90
N GLU A 200 -16.32 5.09 1.79
CA GLU A 200 -17.47 5.91 1.48
C GLU A 200 -17.07 7.39 1.44
N LEU A 201 -17.20 7.99 0.28
CA LEU A 201 -17.11 9.44 0.08
C LEU A 201 -18.04 10.14 1.07
N GLY A 202 -17.53 10.70 2.14
CA GLY A 202 -18.29 11.50 3.11
C GLY A 202 -17.99 11.27 4.57
N LYS A 203 -17.24 10.23 4.98
CA LYS A 203 -17.02 9.94 6.41
C LYS A 203 -15.56 10.07 6.87
N ILE A 204 -14.91 11.17 6.59
CA ILE A 204 -13.75 11.69 7.35
C ILE A 204 -14.16 11.94 8.84
N TYR A 205 -15.44 11.95 9.09
CA TYR A 205 -16.11 12.23 10.34
C TYR A 205 -15.67 11.35 11.52
N ASN A 206 -15.56 10.03 11.35
CA ASN A 206 -15.22 9.13 12.45
C ASN A 206 -13.73 9.14 12.82
N PHE A 207 -12.84 9.48 11.89
CA PHE A 207 -11.41 9.63 12.16
C PHE A 207 -11.14 10.76 13.14
N PHE A 208 -11.76 11.93 12.95
CA PHE A 208 -11.56 13.08 13.85
C PHE A 208 -12.20 12.88 15.22
N LYS A 209 -13.36 12.21 15.29
CA LYS A 209 -14.08 11.94 16.53
C LYS A 209 -13.34 10.96 17.45
N ASN A 210 -12.68 9.94 16.89
CA ASN A 210 -12.01 8.87 17.63
C ASN A 210 -10.48 9.00 17.63
N SER A 211 -9.93 10.10 17.13
CA SER A 211 -8.48 10.33 17.11
C SER A 211 -7.89 10.26 18.53
N PRO A 212 -6.81 9.51 18.77
CA PRO A 212 -6.09 9.51 20.05
C PRO A 212 -5.40 10.85 20.33
N CYS A 213 -5.25 11.71 19.30
CA CYS A 213 -4.65 13.04 19.46
C CYS A 213 -5.62 14.01 20.10
N LYS A 214 -5.34 14.40 21.34
CA LYS A 214 -6.17 15.33 22.13
C LYS A 214 -6.42 16.67 21.44
N THR A 215 -5.48 17.16 20.65
CA THR A 215 -5.57 18.42 19.90
C THR A 215 -6.57 18.30 18.74
N ILE A 216 -6.55 17.21 17.99
CA ILE A 216 -7.48 16.95 16.89
C ILE A 216 -8.90 16.75 17.45
N LYS A 217 -9.02 15.99 18.53
CA LYS A 217 -10.32 15.76 19.20
C LYS A 217 -10.93 17.05 19.71
N LYS A 218 -10.13 17.92 20.33
CA LYS A 218 -10.57 19.22 20.81
C LYS A 218 -11.00 20.13 19.66
N TRP A 219 -10.21 20.22 18.58
CA TRP A 219 -10.56 21.00 17.39
C TRP A 219 -11.89 20.52 16.78
N TYR A 220 -12.09 19.19 16.71
CA TYR A 220 -13.33 18.61 16.20
C TYR A 220 -14.54 18.97 17.05
N THR A 221 -14.47 18.88 18.39
CA THR A 221 -15.57 19.24 19.30
C THR A 221 -15.89 20.73 19.27
N ASP A 222 -14.90 21.57 19.03
CA ASP A 222 -15.09 23.04 18.95
C ASP A 222 -15.73 23.48 17.62
N THR A 223 -15.62 22.68 16.56
CA THR A 223 -16.13 23.01 15.21
C THR A 223 -17.44 22.32 14.82
N THR A 224 -17.92 21.36 15.61
CA THR A 224 -19.16 20.62 15.32
C THR A 224 -20.21 20.82 16.43
N ASN A 225 -21.50 20.78 16.08
CA ASN A 225 -22.59 20.72 17.04
C ASN A 225 -22.82 19.26 17.50
N HIS A 226 -23.73 19.05 18.48
CA HIS A 226 -24.08 17.74 19.01
C HIS A 226 -24.58 16.73 17.96
N ASN A 227 -25.08 17.22 16.81
CA ASN A 227 -25.57 16.41 15.70
C ASN A 227 -24.50 16.16 14.63
N GLY A 228 -23.26 16.65 14.83
CA GLY A 228 -22.15 16.48 13.89
C GLY A 228 -22.21 17.40 12.67
N GLU A 229 -23.11 18.37 12.63
CA GLU A 229 -23.17 19.41 11.61
C GLU A 229 -22.14 20.50 11.91
N ARG A 230 -21.44 20.98 10.87
CA ARG A 230 -20.52 22.10 11.03
C ARG A 230 -21.30 23.33 11.44
N ARG A 231 -20.92 23.93 12.57
CA ARG A 231 -21.38 25.30 12.86
C ARG A 231 -20.87 26.19 11.73
N ARG A 232 -21.70 27.04 11.16
CA ARG A 232 -21.27 28.14 10.29
C ARG A 232 -20.42 29.09 11.14
N ALA A 233 -19.17 28.73 11.31
CA ALA A 233 -18.19 29.65 11.87
C ALA A 233 -17.58 30.39 10.69
N GLU A 234 -17.79 31.69 10.63
CA GLU A 234 -16.97 32.58 9.83
C GLU A 234 -15.52 32.27 10.17
N TRP A 235 -14.78 31.79 9.20
CA TRP A 235 -13.38 31.38 9.34
C TRP A 235 -12.55 32.66 9.53
N HIS A 236 -12.36 33.10 10.76
CA HIS A 236 -11.35 34.08 11.14
C HIS A 236 -10.15 33.37 11.78
N PRO A 237 -9.15 32.91 10.99
CA PRO A 237 -8.01 32.18 11.51
C PRO A 237 -7.07 33.00 12.38
N LEU A 238 -7.35 34.28 12.60
CA LEU A 238 -6.42 35.21 13.24
C LEU A 238 -6.88 35.79 14.59
N ARG A 239 -8.11 35.54 15.05
CA ARG A 239 -8.56 36.14 16.35
C ARG A 239 -8.25 35.29 17.58
N SER A 240 -8.11 33.93 17.45
CA SER A 240 -7.81 33.08 18.60
C SER A 240 -6.31 32.90 18.88
N VAL A 241 -5.41 33.34 17.98
CA VAL A 241 -3.96 33.15 18.09
C VAL A 241 -3.26 34.32 18.78
N ARG A 242 -3.96 35.43 19.07
CA ARG A 242 -3.33 36.62 19.70
C ARG A 242 -2.94 36.47 21.17
N GLN A 243 -3.30 35.35 21.83
CA GLN A 243 -2.92 35.13 23.22
C GLN A 243 -1.96 33.92 23.44
N GLN A 244 -1.49 33.29 22.37
CA GLN A 244 -0.50 32.23 22.47
C GLN A 244 0.82 32.69 21.83
N LYS A 245 1.95 32.27 22.43
CA LYS A 245 3.34 32.58 22.03
C LYS A 245 3.54 32.63 20.51
N PRO A 246 4.37 33.53 19.97
CA PRO A 246 4.55 33.71 18.53
C PRO A 246 4.98 32.41 17.89
N LEU A 247 4.28 32.04 16.83
CA LEU A 247 4.58 30.84 16.02
C LEU A 247 6.04 30.86 15.54
N PRO A 248 6.76 29.72 15.59
CA PRO A 248 8.11 29.60 15.06
C PRO A 248 8.19 30.09 13.61
N GLN A 249 9.29 30.71 13.23
CA GLN A 249 9.47 31.27 11.87
C GLN A 249 9.31 30.24 10.76
N THR A 250 9.56 28.95 11.05
CA THR A 250 9.36 27.84 10.15
C THR A 250 7.89 27.64 9.73
N VAL A 251 6.93 27.88 10.63
CA VAL A 251 5.49 27.77 10.36
C VAL A 251 5.00 28.95 9.51
N LYS A 252 5.53 30.16 9.74
CA LYS A 252 5.22 31.34 8.91
C LYS A 252 5.70 31.20 7.46
N ARG A 253 6.81 30.51 7.23
CA ARG A 253 7.32 30.22 5.86
C ARG A 253 6.44 29.22 5.12
N ALA A 254 5.92 28.19 5.79
CA ALA A 254 5.05 27.18 5.18
C ALA A 254 3.68 27.75 4.74
N MET A 255 3.18 28.79 5.41
CA MET A 255 1.89 29.42 5.07
C MET A 255 1.97 30.39 3.88
N ASN A 256 3.15 30.71 3.37
CA ASN A 256 3.34 31.67 2.27
C ASN A 256 3.72 31.01 0.92
N THR A 257 3.57 29.69 0.81
CA THR A 257 3.87 28.96 -0.43
C THR A 257 2.70 29.06 -1.42
N SER A 258 3.02 29.09 -2.71
CA SER A 258 2.12 29.16 -3.86
C SER A 258 1.03 28.06 -3.85
N PHE A 259 1.20 27.03 -3.07
CA PHE A 259 0.25 25.93 -2.85
C PHE A 259 -1.06 26.41 -2.23
N TRP A 260 -1.02 27.28 -1.21
CA TRP A 260 -2.23 27.80 -0.53
C TRP A 260 -3.05 28.75 -1.40
N LYS A 261 -2.41 29.52 -2.27
CA LYS A 261 -3.11 30.43 -3.19
C LYS A 261 -3.92 29.70 -4.27
N ARG A 262 -3.57 28.47 -4.61
CA ARG A 262 -4.24 27.66 -5.65
C ARG A 262 -5.50 26.96 -5.14
N TRP A 263 -5.64 26.72 -3.84
CA TRP A 263 -6.76 25.96 -3.25
C TRP A 263 -7.83 26.81 -2.58
N LYS A 264 -7.62 28.12 -2.47
CA LYS A 264 -8.59 29.07 -1.89
C LYS A 264 -9.97 29.08 -2.59
N PRO A 265 -10.09 28.88 -3.93
CA PRO A 265 -11.40 28.87 -4.62
C PRO A 265 -12.21 27.59 -4.47
N VAL A 266 -11.63 26.51 -3.99
CA VAL A 266 -12.28 25.17 -3.92
C VAL A 266 -12.89 24.90 -2.54
N LEU A 267 -12.63 25.79 -1.57
CA LEU A 267 -13.07 25.66 -0.18
C LEU A 267 -14.16 26.70 0.23
N ASN A 268 -14.65 27.48 -0.74
CA ASN A 268 -15.84 28.32 -0.58
C ASN A 268 -17.10 27.63 -1.08
#